data_08d98cc61312846804aecc2a8b67e4d4
#
_entry.id   08d98cc61312846804aecc2a8b67e4d4
#
_cell.length_a   1.000
_cell.length_b   1.000
_cell.length_c   1.000
_cell.angle_alpha   90.00
_cell.angle_beta   90.00
_cell.angle_gamma   90.00
#
_symmetry.space_group_name_H-M   'P 1'
#
loop_
_entity.id
_entity.type
_entity.pdbx_description
1 polymer ?
#
loop_
_entity_poly.entity_id
_entity_poly.type
_entity_poly.pdbx_seq_one_letter_code
_entity_poly.pdbx_strand_id
1 'polypeptide(L)'
;VALAVGDETTRTRQLTGIRFDVPVDWNEQPKSEFYEAKYVIPSEEGEMVLTLTSMGGGIDANLQRWVGQFQQNPDERPRRETLRIDGAKSEWLDVRGTFRSRVGTSPGPHENWRLLGVAIPMKPRPFLLKLIGPRAAVSGFEAEFRKFARSAQLDR
;
A
#
# COMPACT_ATOMS: atom_id res chain seq x y z
N VAL A 1 27.43 -7.31 15.82
CA VAL A 1 27.89 -7.41 14.46
C VAL A 1 26.78 -7.86 13.56
N ALA A 2 26.42 -9.13 13.61
CA ALA A 2 25.31 -9.63 12.81
C ALA A 2 23.99 -8.91 13.14
N LEU A 3 23.88 -8.37 14.30
CA LEU A 3 22.68 -7.66 14.75
C LEU A 3 22.39 -6.41 13.95
N ALA A 4 23.42 -5.72 13.50
CA ALA A 4 23.25 -4.47 12.76
C ALA A 4 22.61 -4.69 11.39
N VAL A 5 22.73 -5.88 10.82
CA VAL A 5 22.22 -6.19 9.48
C VAL A 5 20.69 -5.99 9.42
N GLY A 6 19.97 -6.46 10.44
CA GLY A 6 18.52 -6.29 10.47
C GLY A 6 18.11 -4.83 10.51
N ASP A 7 18.80 -4.02 11.29
CA ASP A 7 18.49 -2.60 11.42
C ASP A 7 18.94 -1.81 10.21
N GLU A 8 19.98 -2.29 9.51
CA GLU A 8 20.50 -1.61 8.32
C GLU A 8 19.62 -1.80 7.09
N THR A 9 18.70 -2.77 7.10
CA THR A 9 17.83 -3.04 5.96
C THR A 9 16.61 -2.15 5.90
N THR A 10 16.32 -1.42 6.99
CA THR A 10 15.21 -0.48 7.04
C THR A 10 15.66 0.84 7.62
N ARG A 11 14.86 1.87 7.39
CA ARG A 11 15.00 3.15 8.05
C ARG A 11 13.62 3.63 8.49
N THR A 12 13.58 4.37 9.57
CA THR A 12 12.34 4.94 10.07
C THR A 12 11.94 6.14 9.22
N ARG A 13 10.68 6.16 8.80
CA ARG A 13 10.14 7.26 8.03
C ARG A 13 8.95 7.84 8.79
N GLN A 14 9.10 9.07 9.30
CA GLN A 14 8.03 9.76 10.01
C GLN A 14 7.16 10.51 9.02
N LEU A 15 5.86 10.24 9.06
CA LEU A 15 4.85 10.95 8.28
C LEU A 15 3.88 11.62 9.25
N THR A 16 2.78 12.16 8.75
CA THR A 16 1.83 12.87 9.61
C THR A 16 1.09 11.90 10.55
N GLY A 17 1.50 11.91 11.80
CA GLY A 17 0.85 11.10 12.84
C GLY A 17 1.22 9.63 12.86
N ILE A 18 2.15 9.20 12.01
CA ILE A 18 2.47 7.77 11.87
C ILE A 18 3.90 7.62 11.35
N ARG A 19 4.58 6.56 11.80
CA ARG A 19 5.91 6.24 11.27
C ARG A 19 5.98 4.77 10.87
N PHE A 20 6.84 4.49 9.91
CA PHE A 20 7.05 3.17 9.35
C PHE A 20 8.52 2.81 9.30
N ASP A 21 8.81 1.51 9.29
CA ASP A 21 10.15 0.99 8.98
C ASP A 21 10.17 0.66 7.49
N VAL A 22 10.87 1.51 6.72
CA VAL A 22 10.86 1.41 5.26
C VAL A 22 12.14 0.69 4.80
N PRO A 23 12.04 -0.40 4.02
CA PRO A 23 13.21 -1.04 3.45
C PRO A 23 14.05 -0.07 2.62
N VAL A 24 15.37 -0.12 2.80
CA VAL A 24 16.26 0.86 2.17
C VAL A 24 16.37 0.71 0.66
N ASP A 25 16.00 -0.45 0.12
CA ASP A 25 16.05 -0.71 -1.32
C ASP A 25 14.77 -0.31 -2.07
N TRP A 26 13.79 0.22 -1.37
CA TRP A 26 12.61 0.82 -2.01
C TRP A 26 12.97 2.21 -2.53
N ASN A 27 12.58 2.50 -3.78
CA ASN A 27 12.91 3.77 -4.42
C ASN A 27 11.87 4.82 -4.08
N GLU A 28 12.19 5.71 -3.14
CA GLU A 28 11.29 6.79 -2.77
C GLU A 28 11.24 7.84 -3.88
N GLN A 29 10.02 8.21 -4.28
CA GLN A 29 9.79 9.19 -5.33
C GLN A 29 9.69 10.60 -4.73
N PRO A 30 9.84 11.65 -5.55
CA PRO A 30 9.68 13.01 -5.08
C PRO A 30 8.31 13.23 -4.43
N LYS A 31 8.28 14.06 -3.39
CA LYS A 31 7.06 14.36 -2.66
C LYS A 31 6.05 15.08 -3.55
N SER A 32 4.76 14.80 -3.34
CA SER A 32 3.66 15.39 -4.10
C SER A 32 2.56 15.84 -3.13
N GLU A 33 1.68 16.71 -3.61
CA GLU A 33 0.51 17.11 -2.83
C GLU A 33 -0.55 16.00 -2.73
N PHE A 34 -0.43 14.96 -3.57
CA PHE A 34 -1.42 13.86 -3.62
C PHE A 34 -1.11 12.71 -2.67
N TYR A 35 0.10 12.65 -2.12
CA TYR A 35 0.50 11.59 -1.20
C TYR A 35 1.63 12.09 -0.30
N GLU A 36 1.77 11.47 0.88
CA GLU A 36 2.86 11.82 1.79
C GLU A 36 4.16 11.11 1.43
N ALA A 37 4.06 9.90 0.88
CA ALA A 37 5.22 9.20 0.36
C ALA A 37 4.79 8.25 -0.75
N LYS A 38 5.69 8.04 -1.71
CA LYS A 38 5.47 7.11 -2.82
C LYS A 38 6.75 6.38 -3.11
N TYR A 39 6.64 5.07 -3.30
CA TYR A 39 7.78 4.21 -3.60
C TYR A 39 7.51 3.42 -4.87
N VAL A 40 8.55 3.28 -5.69
CA VAL A 40 8.56 2.32 -6.79
C VAL A 40 9.38 1.14 -6.31
N ILE A 41 8.78 -0.04 -6.32
CA ILE A 41 9.39 -1.26 -5.81
C ILE A 41 9.60 -2.21 -6.98
N PRO A 42 10.86 -2.43 -7.40
CA PRO A 42 11.14 -3.32 -8.52
C PRO A 42 10.96 -4.78 -8.13
N SER A 43 10.58 -5.60 -9.11
CA SER A 43 10.57 -7.05 -8.95
C SER A 43 10.81 -7.69 -10.31
N GLU A 44 11.15 -8.98 -10.32
CA GLU A 44 11.33 -9.71 -11.57
C GLU A 44 10.04 -9.77 -12.39
N GLU A 45 8.89 -9.65 -11.72
CA GLU A 45 7.58 -9.72 -12.36
C GLU A 45 7.03 -8.34 -12.76
N GLY A 46 7.83 -7.29 -12.57
CA GLY A 46 7.43 -5.92 -12.90
C GLY A 46 7.43 -5.00 -11.69
N GLU A 47 7.32 -3.71 -11.96
CA GLU A 47 7.33 -2.69 -10.89
C GLU A 47 6.00 -2.62 -10.18
N MET A 48 6.08 -2.42 -8.86
CA MET A 48 4.92 -2.11 -8.02
C MET A 48 5.04 -0.66 -7.55
N VAL A 49 3.90 -0.04 -7.30
CA VAL A 49 3.84 1.32 -6.76
C VAL A 49 3.12 1.30 -5.42
N LEU A 50 3.76 1.85 -4.41
CA LEU A 50 3.17 1.99 -3.07
C LEU A 50 2.99 3.46 -2.77
N THR A 51 1.77 3.86 -2.41
CA THR A 51 1.50 5.23 -1.96
C THR A 51 1.01 5.23 -0.51
N LEU A 52 1.48 6.20 0.24
CA LEU A 52 1.11 6.42 1.64
C LEU A 52 0.44 7.79 1.72
N THR A 53 -0.82 7.82 2.17
CA THR A 53 -1.64 9.03 2.07
C THR A 53 -2.55 9.17 3.28
N SER A 54 -2.65 10.40 3.80
CA SER A 54 -3.70 10.75 4.75
C SER A 54 -4.84 11.35 3.93
N MET A 55 -6.03 10.75 3.98
CA MET A 55 -7.12 11.17 3.09
C MET A 55 -8.48 11.13 3.78
N GLY A 56 -9.25 12.21 3.59
CA GLY A 56 -10.60 12.27 4.10
C GLY A 56 -11.60 11.45 3.30
N GLY A 57 -12.87 11.49 3.69
CA GLY A 57 -13.94 10.79 3.00
C GLY A 57 -14.33 9.46 3.64
N GLY A 58 -13.61 9.03 4.66
CA GLY A 58 -13.90 7.79 5.38
C GLY A 58 -13.28 6.56 4.74
N ILE A 59 -13.16 5.51 5.55
CA ILE A 59 -12.47 4.28 5.12
C ILE A 59 -13.26 3.58 4.01
N ASP A 60 -14.55 3.34 4.22
CA ASP A 60 -15.34 2.59 3.23
C ASP A 60 -15.37 3.26 1.88
N ALA A 61 -15.55 4.58 1.84
CA ALA A 61 -15.60 5.31 0.57
C ALA A 61 -14.28 5.22 -0.18
N ASN A 62 -13.16 5.31 0.54
CA ASN A 62 -11.84 5.19 -0.07
C ASN A 62 -11.60 3.79 -0.62
N LEU A 63 -11.95 2.75 0.13
CA LEU A 63 -11.78 1.37 -0.33
C LEU A 63 -12.68 1.07 -1.53
N GLN A 64 -13.92 1.55 -1.52
CA GLN A 64 -14.82 1.36 -2.66
C GLN A 64 -14.31 2.07 -3.91
N ARG A 65 -13.71 3.26 -3.75
CA ARG A 65 -13.11 3.96 -4.87
C ARG A 65 -11.99 3.12 -5.51
N TRP A 66 -11.17 2.46 -4.68
CA TRP A 66 -10.11 1.60 -5.20
C TRP A 66 -10.67 0.37 -5.92
N VAL A 67 -11.72 -0.24 -5.37
CA VAL A 67 -12.38 -1.36 -6.05
C VAL A 67 -12.90 -0.93 -7.41
N GLY A 68 -13.46 0.27 -7.49
CA GLY A 68 -13.99 0.82 -8.74
C GLY A 68 -12.97 1.08 -9.82
N GLN A 69 -11.67 1.12 -9.47
CA GLN A 69 -10.59 1.28 -10.45
C GLN A 69 -10.32 0.00 -11.24
N PHE A 70 -10.92 -1.12 -10.82
CA PHE A 70 -10.70 -2.42 -11.45
C PHE A 70 -11.93 -2.90 -12.21
N GLN A 71 -11.69 -3.54 -13.34
CA GLN A 71 -12.64 -4.44 -13.96
C GLN A 71 -12.33 -5.80 -13.37
N GLN A 72 -13.25 -6.32 -12.57
CA GLN A 72 -13.03 -7.55 -11.82
C GLN A 72 -13.41 -8.78 -12.62
N ASN A 73 -12.70 -9.89 -12.36
CA ASN A 73 -13.11 -11.17 -12.88
C ASN A 73 -14.35 -11.65 -12.11
N PRO A 74 -15.35 -12.24 -12.79
CA PRO A 74 -16.59 -12.67 -12.13
C PRO A 74 -16.36 -13.63 -10.96
N ASP A 75 -15.28 -14.42 -11.03
CA ASP A 75 -14.99 -15.44 -10.02
C ASP A 75 -14.08 -14.94 -8.90
N GLU A 76 -13.60 -13.70 -8.98
CA GLU A 76 -12.66 -13.15 -8.01
C GLU A 76 -13.18 -11.83 -7.46
N ARG A 77 -14.02 -11.93 -6.44
CA ARG A 77 -14.56 -10.74 -5.78
C ARG A 77 -13.51 -10.10 -4.88
N PRO A 78 -13.61 -8.79 -4.63
CA PRO A 78 -12.76 -8.14 -3.66
C PRO A 78 -12.87 -8.81 -2.29
N ARG A 79 -11.76 -8.90 -1.58
CA ARG A 79 -11.72 -9.47 -0.24
C ARG A 79 -11.34 -8.39 0.75
N ARG A 80 -12.03 -8.39 1.88
CA ARG A 80 -11.71 -7.50 2.99
C ARG A 80 -11.49 -8.32 4.25
N GLU A 81 -10.51 -7.91 5.04
CA GLU A 81 -10.28 -8.52 6.36
C GLU A 81 -9.81 -7.44 7.33
N THR A 82 -9.88 -7.75 8.61
CA THR A 82 -9.41 -6.86 9.65
C THR A 82 -7.96 -7.18 9.97
N LEU A 83 -7.16 -6.13 10.14
CA LEU A 83 -5.75 -6.23 10.48
C LEU A 83 -5.44 -5.26 11.59
N ARG A 84 -4.88 -5.75 12.73
CA ARG A 84 -4.48 -4.86 13.80
C ARG A 84 -3.11 -4.27 13.53
N ILE A 85 -3.05 -2.92 13.59
CA ILE A 85 -1.81 -2.19 13.37
C ILE A 85 -1.63 -1.24 14.54
N ASP A 86 -0.61 -1.47 15.34
CA ASP A 86 -0.31 -0.72 16.56
C ASP A 86 -1.56 -0.52 17.42
N GLY A 87 -2.35 -1.58 17.58
CA GLY A 87 -3.58 -1.57 18.36
C GLY A 87 -4.80 -1.05 17.63
N ALA A 88 -4.63 -0.46 16.45
CA ALA A 88 -5.76 0.08 15.67
C ALA A 88 -6.38 -1.01 14.79
N LYS A 89 -7.70 -1.14 14.85
CA LYS A 89 -8.45 -2.09 14.03
C LYS A 89 -8.54 -1.54 12.62
N SER A 90 -7.67 -2.02 11.74
CA SER A 90 -7.51 -1.53 10.38
C SER A 90 -8.17 -2.46 9.37
N GLU A 91 -8.43 -1.94 8.17
CA GLU A 91 -9.04 -2.71 7.09
C GLU A 91 -7.98 -3.09 6.06
N TRP A 92 -8.00 -4.34 5.64
CA TRP A 92 -7.18 -4.87 4.56
C TRP A 92 -8.08 -5.13 3.37
N LEU A 93 -7.66 -4.67 2.18
CA LEU A 93 -8.41 -4.86 0.94
C LEU A 93 -7.52 -5.57 -0.09
N ASP A 94 -8.08 -6.55 -0.79
CA ASP A 94 -7.42 -7.28 -1.86
C ASP A 94 -8.32 -7.28 -3.09
N VAL A 95 -7.86 -6.68 -4.18
CA VAL A 95 -8.61 -6.58 -5.43
C VAL A 95 -7.76 -7.08 -6.58
N ARG A 96 -8.33 -7.91 -7.44
CA ARG A 96 -7.65 -8.49 -8.60
C ARG A 96 -8.47 -8.25 -9.86
N GLY A 97 -7.79 -8.08 -10.97
CA GLY A 97 -8.45 -7.90 -12.25
C GLY A 97 -7.68 -6.97 -13.17
N THR A 98 -8.41 -6.29 -14.04
CA THR A 98 -7.83 -5.30 -14.93
C THR A 98 -7.90 -3.93 -14.29
N PHE A 99 -6.74 -3.33 -14.05
CA PHE A 99 -6.66 -1.98 -13.48
C PHE A 99 -6.82 -0.98 -14.61
N ARG A 100 -7.85 -0.14 -14.53
CA ARG A 100 -8.21 0.75 -15.62
C ARG A 100 -7.64 2.16 -15.51
N SER A 101 -7.03 2.48 -14.39
CA SER A 101 -6.50 3.81 -14.15
C SER A 101 -5.05 3.93 -14.58
N ARG A 102 -4.57 5.17 -14.66
CA ARG A 102 -3.19 5.46 -15.03
C ARG A 102 -2.26 5.16 -13.85
N VAL A 103 -1.04 4.72 -14.16
CA VAL A 103 0.02 4.56 -13.19
C VAL A 103 1.22 5.36 -13.69
N GLY A 104 1.53 6.47 -13.01
CA GLY A 104 2.56 7.39 -13.47
C GLY A 104 2.22 7.93 -14.86
N THR A 105 3.10 7.71 -15.83
CA THR A 105 2.88 8.09 -17.23
C THR A 105 2.28 6.96 -18.05
N SER A 106 2.07 5.78 -17.45
CA SER A 106 1.55 4.62 -18.15
C SER A 106 0.02 4.59 -18.07
N PRO A 107 -0.68 4.84 -19.20
CA PRO A 107 -2.13 4.77 -19.19
C PRO A 107 -2.61 3.32 -19.11
N GLY A 108 -3.76 3.12 -18.49
CA GLY A 108 -4.39 1.81 -18.49
C GLY A 108 -5.00 1.47 -19.86
N PRO A 109 -5.63 0.29 -19.95
CA PRO A 109 -5.80 -0.68 -18.88
C PRO A 109 -4.56 -1.56 -18.67
N HIS A 110 -4.43 -2.04 -17.44
CA HIS A 110 -3.37 -2.97 -17.05
C HIS A 110 -4.00 -4.30 -16.67
N GLU A 111 -3.83 -5.30 -17.53
CA GLU A 111 -4.45 -6.60 -17.33
C GLU A 111 -3.70 -7.42 -16.29
N ASN A 112 -4.43 -8.25 -15.55
CA ASN A 112 -3.89 -9.17 -14.56
C ASN A 112 -3.07 -8.45 -13.48
N TRP A 113 -3.66 -7.43 -12.91
CA TRP A 113 -3.07 -6.64 -11.83
C TRP A 113 -3.75 -6.94 -10.50
N ARG A 114 -3.14 -6.48 -9.43
CA ARG A 114 -3.64 -6.69 -8.07
C ARG A 114 -3.36 -5.45 -7.23
N LEU A 115 -4.31 -5.12 -6.36
CA LEU A 115 -4.16 -4.06 -5.38
C LEU A 115 -4.28 -4.68 -3.99
N LEU A 116 -3.33 -4.35 -3.12
CA LEU A 116 -3.44 -4.59 -1.68
C LEU A 116 -3.52 -3.22 -1.00
N GLY A 117 -4.57 -3.00 -0.24
CA GLY A 117 -4.79 -1.74 0.43
C GLY A 117 -4.93 -1.92 1.92
N VAL A 118 -4.49 -0.93 2.68
CA VAL A 118 -4.67 -0.89 4.13
C VAL A 118 -5.21 0.47 4.51
N ALA A 119 -6.28 0.49 5.31
CA ALA A 119 -6.82 1.72 5.85
C ALA A 119 -6.73 1.68 7.36
N ILE A 120 -5.95 2.59 7.92
CA ILE A 120 -5.69 2.68 9.35
C ILE A 120 -6.54 3.82 9.92
N PRO A 121 -7.47 3.55 10.86
CA PRO A 121 -8.28 4.62 11.42
C PRO A 121 -7.41 5.55 12.27
N MET A 122 -7.43 6.83 11.92
CA MET A 122 -6.70 7.87 12.62
C MET A 122 -7.54 9.14 12.64
N LYS A 123 -7.22 10.05 13.53
CA LYS A 123 -7.85 11.38 13.59
C LYS A 123 -6.86 12.41 13.06
N PRO A 124 -7.30 13.39 12.28
CA PRO A 124 -8.67 13.64 11.83
C PRO A 124 -9.08 12.83 10.61
N ARG A 125 -8.17 12.09 10.00
CA ARG A 125 -8.43 11.30 8.77
C ARG A 125 -7.73 9.97 8.85
N PRO A 126 -8.28 8.93 8.19
CA PRO A 126 -7.58 7.66 8.09
C PRO A 126 -6.29 7.80 7.28
N PHE A 127 -5.36 6.91 7.55
CA PHE A 127 -4.12 6.80 6.80
C PHE A 127 -4.21 5.58 5.88
N LEU A 128 -3.88 5.76 4.61
CA LEU A 128 -4.11 4.77 3.57
C LEU A 128 -2.80 4.32 2.95
N LEU A 129 -2.61 3.00 2.85
CA LEU A 129 -1.51 2.38 2.14
C LEU A 129 -2.09 1.67 0.91
N LYS A 130 -1.56 1.97 -0.27
CA LYS A 130 -2.05 1.36 -1.52
C LYS A 130 -0.87 0.82 -2.31
N LEU A 131 -0.81 -0.51 -2.42
CA LEU A 131 0.18 -1.22 -3.23
C LEU A 131 -0.50 -1.74 -4.48
N ILE A 132 0.07 -1.43 -5.65
CA ILE A 132 -0.52 -1.83 -6.92
C ILE A 132 0.57 -2.25 -7.91
N GLY A 133 0.28 -3.26 -8.71
CA GLY A 133 1.19 -3.74 -9.73
C GLY A 133 0.70 -5.01 -10.40
N PRO A 134 1.55 -5.62 -11.24
CA PRO A 134 1.23 -6.93 -11.83
C PRO A 134 0.90 -7.94 -10.76
N ARG A 135 -0.09 -8.79 -11.02
CA ARG A 135 -0.58 -9.76 -10.03
C ARG A 135 0.54 -10.63 -9.47
N ALA A 136 1.44 -11.11 -10.33
CA ALA A 136 2.54 -11.97 -9.88
C ALA A 136 3.50 -11.22 -8.96
N ALA A 137 3.79 -9.95 -9.28
CA ALA A 137 4.66 -9.13 -8.45
C ALA A 137 4.06 -8.91 -7.07
N VAL A 138 2.81 -8.48 -7.02
CA VAL A 138 2.13 -8.19 -5.75
C VAL A 138 1.96 -9.46 -4.92
N SER A 139 1.66 -10.60 -5.57
CA SER A 139 1.50 -11.87 -4.87
C SER A 139 2.80 -12.33 -4.22
N GLY A 140 3.92 -12.16 -4.90
CA GLY A 140 5.23 -12.49 -4.33
C GLY A 140 5.67 -11.53 -3.25
N PHE A 141 5.05 -10.36 -3.15
CA PHE A 141 5.43 -9.31 -2.21
C PHE A 141 4.46 -9.19 -1.03
N GLU A 142 3.39 -9.96 -1.01
CA GLU A 142 2.33 -9.80 0.00
C GLU A 142 2.84 -9.90 1.44
N ALA A 143 3.69 -10.88 1.73
CA ALA A 143 4.21 -11.05 3.09
C ALA A 143 5.05 -9.85 3.54
N GLU A 144 5.87 -9.32 2.64
CA GLU A 144 6.68 -8.13 2.93
C GLU A 144 5.82 -6.89 3.12
N PHE A 145 4.77 -6.76 2.32
CA PHE A 145 3.84 -5.65 2.46
C PHE A 145 3.11 -5.70 3.80
N ARG A 146 2.67 -6.89 4.24
CA ARG A 146 2.06 -7.04 5.56
C ARG A 146 3.04 -6.67 6.68
N LYS A 147 4.28 -7.09 6.56
CA LYS A 147 5.32 -6.74 7.53
C LYS A 147 5.51 -5.23 7.59
N PHE A 148 5.58 -4.59 6.42
CA PHE A 148 5.69 -3.13 6.35
C PHE A 148 4.51 -2.45 7.03
N ALA A 149 3.28 -2.85 6.71
CA ALA A 149 2.08 -2.26 7.31
C ALA A 149 2.09 -2.43 8.84
N ARG A 150 2.51 -3.58 9.32
CA ARG A 150 2.58 -3.86 10.76
C ARG A 150 3.71 -3.12 11.46
N SER A 151 4.68 -2.60 10.72
CA SER A 151 5.75 -1.79 11.32
C SER A 151 5.25 -0.41 11.75
N ALA A 152 4.08 -0.02 11.31
CA ALA A 152 3.53 1.31 11.61
C ALA A 152 3.38 1.53 13.10
N GLN A 153 3.79 2.71 13.54
CA GLN A 153 3.60 3.16 14.92
C GLN A 153 2.87 4.49 14.87
N LEU A 154 1.72 4.53 15.52
CA LEU A 154 0.91 5.72 15.59
C LEU A 154 1.45 6.68 16.65
N ASP A 155 1.50 7.96 16.34
CA ASP A 155 1.90 8.97 17.32
C ASP A 155 0.82 9.04 18.41
N ARG A 156 1.28 9.13 19.68
CA ARG A 156 0.38 9.16 20.84
C ARG A 156 0.59 10.38 21.69
#